data_76a6b18200e56eaa72b49854e0933230
#
_entry.id   76a6b18200e56eaa72b49854e0933230
#
_cell.length_a   1.000
_cell.length_b   1.000
_cell.length_c   1.000
_cell.angle_alpha   90.00
_cell.angle_beta   90.00
_cell.angle_gamma   90.00
#
_symmetry.space_group_name_H-M   'P 1'
#
loop_
_entity.id
_entity.type
_entity.pdbx_description
1 polymer ?
#
loop_
_entity_poly.entity_id
_entity_poly.type
_entity_poly.pdbx_seq_one_letter_code
_entity_poly.pdbx_strand_id
1 'polypeptide(L)'
;KSFEPPCAAAVKRKGAAVKRALTPGTFDPITAGHLDVISRAAQLVDEVIVAVAVSAKKKPLFSLEERVALVKEVTRDLPNVRVEPFDELLVDFARRMGAQAVVKGLRAITDFEYEFQMTALNYQLDKELETLFIMSTPQHMYLSSSIVREIASLGGDVSQFVPPCVNEALVKRYAELHAAQ
;
A
#
# COMPACT_ATOMS: atom_id res chain seq x y z
N LYS A 1 -36.86 18.96 -18.03
CA LYS A 1 -36.33 17.58 -17.98
C LYS A 1 -35.65 17.44 -16.65
N SER A 2 -36.29 16.73 -15.72
CA SER A 2 -35.73 16.39 -14.40
C SER A 2 -34.55 15.45 -14.59
N PHE A 3 -33.42 15.81 -14.00
CA PHE A 3 -32.24 14.96 -13.89
C PHE A 3 -32.57 13.82 -12.91
N GLU A 4 -32.81 12.63 -13.42
CA GLU A 4 -32.84 11.41 -12.59
C GLU A 4 -31.40 10.90 -12.46
N PRO A 5 -30.83 10.85 -11.26
CA PRO A 5 -29.49 10.29 -11.08
C PRO A 5 -29.54 8.78 -11.36
N PRO A 6 -28.61 8.23 -12.16
CA PRO A 6 -28.56 6.79 -12.51
C PRO A 6 -28.30 5.84 -11.35
N CYS A 7 -28.23 6.35 -10.13
CA CYS A 7 -27.78 5.61 -8.94
C CYS A 7 -28.89 5.01 -8.07
N ALA A 8 -30.18 5.27 -8.37
CA ALA A 8 -31.26 4.79 -7.49
C ALA A 8 -31.52 3.27 -7.55
N ALA A 9 -31.05 2.58 -8.58
CA ALA A 9 -31.23 1.14 -8.72
C ALA A 9 -30.13 0.27 -8.07
N ALA A 10 -28.97 0.85 -7.75
CA ALA A 10 -27.82 0.11 -7.23
C ALA A 10 -27.70 0.10 -5.69
N VAL A 11 -28.48 0.92 -4.98
CA VAL A 11 -28.38 1.05 -3.51
C VAL A 11 -29.27 0.06 -2.77
N LYS A 12 -29.40 -1.16 -3.27
CA LYS A 12 -29.97 -2.27 -2.49
C LYS A 12 -28.90 -3.21 -1.91
N ARG A 13 -27.69 -2.73 -1.66
CA ARG A 13 -26.78 -3.40 -0.73
C ARG A 13 -27.21 -3.00 0.68
N LYS A 14 -28.07 -3.82 1.32
CA LYS A 14 -28.26 -3.75 2.77
C LYS A 14 -26.90 -3.72 3.43
N GLY A 15 -26.50 -2.55 3.93
CA GLY A 15 -25.58 -2.32 5.05
C GLY A 15 -24.42 -3.30 5.30
N ALA A 16 -23.78 -3.82 4.27
CA ALA A 16 -22.54 -4.56 4.48
C ALA A 16 -21.39 -3.53 4.57
N ALA A 17 -20.97 -3.25 5.80
CA ALA A 17 -19.70 -2.58 6.03
C ALA A 17 -18.60 -3.31 5.26
N VAL A 18 -17.61 -2.58 4.73
CA VAL A 18 -16.42 -3.22 4.13
C VAL A 18 -15.75 -4.04 5.22
N LYS A 19 -15.81 -5.35 5.09
CA LYS A 19 -15.25 -6.26 6.09
C LYS A 19 -13.76 -6.44 5.91
N ARG A 20 -13.32 -6.53 4.65
CA ARG A 20 -11.93 -6.80 4.31
C ARG A 20 -11.46 -5.89 3.18
N ALA A 21 -10.31 -5.23 3.39
CA ALA A 21 -9.70 -4.39 2.39
C ALA A 21 -8.25 -4.81 2.12
N LEU A 22 -7.79 -4.61 0.89
CA LEU A 22 -6.38 -4.75 0.51
C LEU A 22 -5.68 -3.40 0.57
N THR A 23 -4.44 -3.40 1.02
CA THR A 23 -3.51 -2.27 0.83
C THR A 23 -2.32 -2.76 0.02
N PRO A 24 -2.36 -2.65 -1.32
CA PRO A 24 -1.30 -3.18 -2.17
C PRO A 24 -0.13 -2.22 -2.29
N GLY A 25 1.08 -2.77 -2.38
CA GLY A 25 2.29 -2.00 -2.62
C GLY A 25 3.53 -2.88 -2.80
N THR A 26 4.60 -2.27 -3.28
CA THR A 26 5.91 -2.94 -3.35
C THR A 26 6.60 -2.95 -1.99
N PHE A 27 6.42 -1.90 -1.19
CA PHE A 27 7.00 -1.71 0.15
C PHE A 27 8.53 -1.95 0.18
N ASP A 28 9.24 -1.24 -0.66
CA ASP A 28 10.69 -1.40 -0.82
C ASP A 28 11.48 -0.10 -0.50
N PRO A 29 11.60 0.23 0.80
CA PRO A 29 10.95 -0.36 1.95
C PRO A 29 9.58 0.26 2.26
N ILE A 30 8.90 -0.29 3.28
CA ILE A 30 7.75 0.38 3.91
C ILE A 30 8.23 1.67 4.59
N THR A 31 7.41 2.74 4.50
CA THR A 31 7.72 4.06 5.06
C THR A 31 6.68 4.48 6.11
N ALA A 32 6.95 5.54 6.86
CA ALA A 32 5.99 6.13 7.78
C ALA A 32 4.66 6.52 7.09
N GLY A 33 4.73 6.97 5.83
CA GLY A 33 3.54 7.28 5.04
C GLY A 33 2.70 6.04 4.70
N HIS A 34 3.33 4.90 4.42
CA HIS A 34 2.60 3.65 4.23
C HIS A 34 1.94 3.20 5.52
N LEU A 35 2.65 3.26 6.65
CA LEU A 35 2.12 2.88 7.96
C LEU A 35 0.93 3.76 8.36
N ASP A 36 0.98 5.08 8.10
CA ASP A 36 -0.15 6.00 8.32
C ASP A 36 -1.41 5.53 7.59
N VAL A 37 -1.30 5.24 6.30
CA VAL A 37 -2.42 4.77 5.48
C VAL A 37 -2.95 3.42 5.97
N ILE A 38 -2.08 2.46 6.26
CA ILE A 38 -2.45 1.13 6.78
C ILE A 38 -3.18 1.25 8.12
N SER A 39 -2.64 2.05 9.05
CA SER A 39 -3.23 2.24 10.38
C SER A 39 -4.60 2.88 10.31
N ARG A 40 -4.79 3.86 9.41
CA ARG A 40 -6.09 4.51 9.21
C ARG A 40 -7.07 3.60 8.50
N ALA A 41 -6.63 2.80 7.54
CA ALA A 41 -7.45 1.77 6.91
C ALA A 41 -7.93 0.73 7.94
N ALA A 42 -7.05 0.31 8.86
CA ALA A 42 -7.37 -0.65 9.92
C ALA A 42 -8.45 -0.17 10.89
N GLN A 43 -8.67 1.16 11.00
CA GLN A 43 -9.76 1.73 11.79
C GLN A 43 -11.11 1.74 11.06
N LEU A 44 -11.11 1.54 9.73
CA LEU A 44 -12.31 1.67 8.89
C LEU A 44 -12.94 0.32 8.53
N VAL A 45 -12.17 -0.78 8.63
CA VAL A 45 -12.60 -2.11 8.21
C VAL A 45 -12.29 -3.17 9.26
N ASP A 46 -12.94 -4.33 9.18
CA ASP A 46 -12.72 -5.43 10.13
C ASP A 46 -11.34 -6.07 9.94
N GLU A 47 -10.83 -6.17 8.72
CA GLU A 47 -9.52 -6.73 8.40
C GLU A 47 -8.85 -5.97 7.24
N VAL A 48 -7.58 -5.63 7.41
CA VAL A 48 -6.71 -5.10 6.34
C VAL A 48 -5.69 -6.17 5.95
N ILE A 49 -5.59 -6.46 4.65
CA ILE A 49 -4.53 -7.31 4.10
C ILE A 49 -3.54 -6.39 3.39
N VAL A 50 -2.34 -6.27 3.95
CA VAL A 50 -1.24 -5.59 3.28
C VAL A 50 -0.66 -6.55 2.24
N ALA A 51 -0.92 -6.23 0.97
CA ALA A 51 -0.54 -7.05 -0.16
C ALA A 51 0.82 -6.62 -0.72
N VAL A 52 1.87 -7.41 -0.46
CA VAL A 52 3.24 -7.12 -0.89
C VAL A 52 3.47 -7.69 -2.28
N ALA A 53 3.61 -6.81 -3.29
CA ALA A 53 3.75 -7.22 -4.68
C ALA A 53 5.14 -7.82 -4.97
N VAL A 54 5.16 -8.94 -5.70
CA VAL A 54 6.36 -9.42 -6.37
C VAL A 54 6.66 -8.48 -7.53
N SER A 55 7.73 -7.69 -7.45
CA SER A 55 8.05 -6.67 -8.46
C SER A 55 8.99 -7.23 -9.53
N ALA A 56 8.43 -7.88 -10.57
CA ALA A 56 9.21 -8.46 -11.65
C ALA A 56 9.95 -7.41 -12.53
N LYS A 57 9.43 -6.18 -12.61
CA LYS A 57 9.97 -5.11 -13.46
C LYS A 57 10.98 -4.20 -12.77
N LYS A 58 11.05 -4.21 -11.45
CA LYS A 58 11.98 -3.40 -10.65
C LYS A 58 12.95 -4.34 -9.96
N LYS A 59 14.22 -3.96 -9.88
CA LYS A 59 15.17 -4.65 -8.98
C LYS A 59 14.97 -4.02 -7.60
N PRO A 60 14.20 -4.63 -6.69
CA PRO A 60 13.99 -4.07 -5.36
C PRO A 60 15.29 -4.15 -4.56
N LEU A 61 15.45 -3.24 -3.60
CA LEU A 61 16.58 -3.23 -2.67
C LEU A 61 16.51 -4.41 -1.70
N PHE A 62 15.30 -4.75 -1.27
CA PHE A 62 15.01 -5.87 -0.38
C PHE A 62 14.30 -7.00 -1.12
N SER A 63 14.64 -8.25 -0.81
CA SER A 63 13.91 -9.40 -1.33
C SER A 63 12.42 -9.37 -0.93
N LEU A 64 11.60 -10.20 -1.56
CA LEU A 64 10.19 -10.29 -1.19
C LEU A 64 10.02 -10.68 0.27
N GLU A 65 10.79 -11.67 0.73
CA GLU A 65 10.77 -12.19 2.09
C GLU A 65 11.16 -11.11 3.10
N GLU A 66 12.19 -10.32 2.80
CA GLU A 66 12.63 -9.21 3.64
C GLU A 66 11.55 -8.12 3.71
N ARG A 67 10.92 -7.77 2.58
CA ARG A 67 9.86 -6.77 2.55
C ARG A 67 8.63 -7.22 3.35
N VAL A 68 8.24 -8.49 3.20
CA VAL A 68 7.15 -9.08 3.98
C VAL A 68 7.48 -9.08 5.47
N ALA A 69 8.72 -9.45 5.85
CA ALA A 69 9.15 -9.44 7.24
C ALA A 69 9.13 -8.03 7.85
N LEU A 70 9.65 -7.03 7.13
CA LEU A 70 9.62 -5.63 7.56
C LEU A 70 8.19 -5.11 7.73
N VAL A 71 7.29 -5.42 6.78
CA VAL A 71 5.89 -5.00 6.89
C VAL A 71 5.21 -5.67 8.09
N LYS A 72 5.43 -6.98 8.32
CA LYS A 72 4.90 -7.70 9.49
C LYS A 72 5.38 -7.08 10.80
N GLU A 73 6.68 -6.78 10.90
CA GLU A 73 7.25 -6.17 12.10
C GLU A 73 6.64 -4.80 12.38
N VAL A 74 6.52 -3.96 11.34
CA VAL A 74 6.00 -2.59 11.45
C VAL A 74 4.51 -2.57 11.80
N THR A 75 3.75 -3.59 11.40
CA THR A 75 2.30 -3.67 11.63
C THR A 75 1.90 -4.61 12.77
N ARG A 76 2.85 -5.15 13.53
CA ARG A 76 2.59 -6.15 14.58
C ARG A 76 1.60 -5.72 15.66
N ASP A 77 1.55 -4.40 15.94
CA ASP A 77 0.66 -3.83 16.95
C ASP A 77 -0.74 -3.50 16.41
N LEU A 78 -1.02 -3.83 15.14
CA LEU A 78 -2.33 -3.69 14.50
C LEU A 78 -3.00 -5.08 14.40
N PRO A 79 -3.88 -5.44 15.34
CA PRO A 79 -4.37 -6.81 15.49
C PRO A 79 -5.24 -7.30 14.32
N ASN A 80 -5.80 -6.38 13.54
CA ASN A 80 -6.63 -6.67 12.37
C ASN A 80 -5.88 -6.47 11.04
N VAL A 81 -4.54 -6.42 11.08
CA VAL A 81 -3.71 -6.33 9.87
C VAL A 81 -3.00 -7.64 9.61
N ARG A 82 -3.13 -8.15 8.38
CA ARG A 82 -2.43 -9.34 7.89
C ARG A 82 -1.56 -8.97 6.69
N VAL A 83 -0.43 -9.62 6.53
CA VAL A 83 0.53 -9.35 5.45
C VAL A 83 0.67 -10.58 4.58
N GLU A 84 0.42 -10.42 3.28
CA GLU A 84 0.48 -11.50 2.30
C GLU A 84 1.25 -11.06 1.04
N PRO A 85 2.17 -11.87 0.52
CA PRO A 85 2.77 -11.64 -0.79
C PRO A 85 1.79 -11.99 -1.92
N PHE A 86 1.93 -11.32 -3.08
CA PHE A 86 1.17 -11.68 -4.28
C PHE A 86 1.95 -11.39 -5.57
N ASP A 87 1.70 -12.18 -6.61
CA ASP A 87 2.32 -12.11 -7.94
C ASP A 87 1.31 -12.24 -9.09
N GLU A 88 0.03 -12.08 -8.80
CA GLU A 88 -1.10 -12.18 -9.70
C GLU A 88 -1.76 -10.81 -9.95
N LEU A 89 -2.80 -10.77 -10.78
CA LEU A 89 -3.61 -9.55 -10.92
C LEU A 89 -4.25 -9.17 -9.59
N LEU A 90 -4.25 -7.87 -9.28
CA LEU A 90 -4.79 -7.38 -8.00
C LEU A 90 -6.26 -7.78 -7.79
N VAL A 91 -7.05 -7.80 -8.85
CA VAL A 91 -8.47 -8.21 -8.80
C VAL A 91 -8.63 -9.70 -8.48
N ASP A 92 -7.77 -10.56 -9.01
CA ASP A 92 -7.79 -12.00 -8.74
C ASP A 92 -7.33 -12.27 -7.30
N PHE A 93 -6.27 -11.58 -6.87
CA PHE A 93 -5.83 -11.61 -5.48
C PHE A 93 -6.93 -11.14 -4.52
N ALA A 94 -7.61 -10.03 -4.83
CA ALA A 94 -8.72 -9.53 -4.02
C ALA A 94 -9.85 -10.56 -3.89
N ARG A 95 -10.21 -11.18 -4.99
CA ARG A 95 -11.25 -12.21 -5.04
C ARG A 95 -10.84 -13.44 -4.23
N ARG A 96 -9.60 -13.91 -4.37
CA ARG A 96 -9.05 -15.03 -3.61
C ARG A 96 -9.01 -14.75 -2.10
N MET A 97 -8.71 -13.51 -1.73
CA MET A 97 -8.66 -13.08 -0.33
C MET A 97 -10.04 -12.68 0.23
N GLY A 98 -11.08 -12.64 -0.61
CA GLY A 98 -12.42 -12.22 -0.21
C GLY A 98 -12.50 -10.76 0.20
N ALA A 99 -11.65 -9.90 -0.38
CA ALA A 99 -11.65 -8.48 -0.12
C ALA A 99 -12.70 -7.74 -0.96
N GLN A 100 -13.37 -6.76 -0.35
CA GLN A 100 -14.40 -5.95 -1.00
C GLN A 100 -13.85 -4.60 -1.48
N ALA A 101 -12.71 -4.18 -0.97
CA ALA A 101 -12.11 -2.90 -1.33
C ALA A 101 -10.58 -2.97 -1.43
N VAL A 102 -10.04 -2.06 -2.23
CA VAL A 102 -8.62 -1.70 -2.25
C VAL A 102 -8.46 -0.32 -1.63
N VAL A 103 -7.61 -0.19 -0.63
CA VAL A 103 -7.26 1.09 -0.01
C VAL A 103 -5.91 1.53 -0.50
N LYS A 104 -5.83 2.75 -1.02
CA LYS A 104 -4.60 3.37 -1.53
C LYS A 104 -4.36 4.73 -0.89
N GLY A 105 -3.11 5.02 -0.57
CA GLY A 105 -2.68 6.35 -0.16
C GLY A 105 -2.52 7.26 -1.37
N LEU A 106 -3.03 8.49 -1.31
CA LEU A 106 -2.77 9.55 -2.28
C LEU A 106 -1.88 10.61 -1.66
N ARG A 107 -0.76 10.93 -2.32
CA ARG A 107 0.23 11.91 -1.87
C ARG A 107 0.17 13.19 -2.68
N ALA A 108 0.42 13.12 -3.96
CA ALA A 108 0.49 14.26 -4.87
C ALA A 108 -0.40 14.03 -6.11
N ILE A 109 -0.67 15.12 -6.84
CA ILE A 109 -1.49 15.09 -8.05
C ILE A 109 -0.92 14.13 -9.10
N THR A 110 0.40 14.01 -9.19
CA THR A 110 1.09 13.10 -10.13
C THR A 110 0.84 11.62 -9.86
N ASP A 111 0.63 11.24 -8.59
CA ASP A 111 0.25 9.87 -8.23
C ASP A 111 -1.21 9.58 -8.66
N PHE A 112 -2.06 10.60 -8.64
CA PHE A 112 -3.49 10.48 -8.90
C PHE A 112 -3.79 9.98 -10.31
N GLU A 113 -3.12 10.46 -11.34
CA GLU A 113 -3.38 10.04 -12.72
C GLU A 113 -3.13 8.55 -12.91
N TYR A 114 -2.01 8.04 -12.41
CA TYR A 114 -1.68 6.62 -12.51
C TYR A 114 -2.66 5.76 -11.70
N GLU A 115 -2.94 6.18 -10.46
CA GLU A 115 -3.86 5.44 -9.59
C GLU A 115 -5.29 5.48 -10.11
N PHE A 116 -5.71 6.59 -10.72
CA PHE A 116 -7.01 6.71 -11.39
C PHE A 116 -7.14 5.74 -12.56
N GLN A 117 -6.12 5.68 -13.43
CA GLN A 117 -6.10 4.74 -14.56
C GLN A 117 -6.17 3.29 -14.06
N MET A 118 -5.35 2.92 -13.08
CA MET A 118 -5.35 1.57 -12.51
C MET A 118 -6.69 1.22 -11.85
N THR A 119 -7.32 2.17 -11.17
CA THR A 119 -8.64 1.98 -10.56
C THR A 119 -9.71 1.75 -11.61
N ALA A 120 -9.71 2.54 -12.68
CA ALA A 120 -10.65 2.37 -13.78
C ALA A 120 -10.50 1.01 -14.47
N LEU A 121 -9.26 0.54 -14.66
CA LEU A 121 -8.99 -0.78 -15.25
C LEU A 121 -9.42 -1.91 -14.29
N ASN A 122 -9.11 -1.81 -13.00
CA ASN A 122 -9.55 -2.78 -12.01
C ASN A 122 -11.08 -2.89 -11.96
N TYR A 123 -11.79 -1.77 -12.02
CA TYR A 123 -13.26 -1.75 -12.08
C TYR A 123 -13.82 -2.43 -13.33
N GLN A 124 -13.14 -2.32 -14.49
CA GLN A 124 -13.54 -3.04 -15.70
C GLN A 124 -13.35 -4.56 -15.56
N LEU A 125 -12.32 -4.99 -14.81
CA LEU A 125 -12.03 -6.40 -14.56
C LEU A 125 -12.91 -7.00 -13.46
N ASP A 126 -13.25 -6.21 -12.45
CA ASP A 126 -14.14 -6.62 -11.35
C ASP A 126 -14.95 -5.42 -10.82
N LYS A 127 -16.24 -5.39 -11.17
CA LYS A 127 -17.17 -4.32 -10.77
C LYS A 127 -17.56 -4.37 -9.28
N GLU A 128 -17.25 -5.45 -8.60
CA GLU A 128 -17.57 -5.64 -7.18
C GLU A 128 -16.43 -5.14 -6.27
N LEU A 129 -15.24 -4.91 -6.83
CA LEU A 129 -14.07 -4.44 -6.10
C LEU A 129 -14.02 -2.90 -6.11
N GLU A 130 -14.28 -2.28 -4.97
CA GLU A 130 -14.21 -0.83 -4.82
C GLU A 130 -12.78 -0.35 -4.53
N THR A 131 -12.46 0.90 -4.92
CA THR A 131 -11.19 1.53 -4.53
C THR A 131 -11.44 2.75 -3.66
N LEU A 132 -10.82 2.77 -2.49
CA LEU A 132 -10.87 3.87 -1.53
C LEU A 132 -9.52 4.57 -1.48
N PHE A 133 -9.51 5.89 -1.54
CA PHE A 133 -8.31 6.69 -1.41
C PHE A 133 -8.25 7.37 -0.05
N ILE A 134 -7.11 7.21 0.63
CA ILE A 134 -6.79 7.92 1.87
C ILE A 134 -5.74 8.97 1.54
N MET A 135 -6.08 10.25 1.75
CA MET A 135 -5.11 11.34 1.57
C MET A 135 -4.00 11.24 2.61
N SER A 136 -2.76 11.28 2.15
CA SER A 136 -1.60 11.35 3.03
C SER A 136 -1.64 12.60 3.91
N THR A 137 -1.18 12.49 5.14
CA THR A 137 -1.01 13.65 6.03
C THR A 137 0.06 14.60 5.47
N PRO A 138 0.01 15.91 5.76
CA PRO A 138 0.95 16.89 5.20
C PRO A 138 2.43 16.51 5.38
N GLN A 139 2.77 15.91 6.51
CA GLN A 139 4.14 15.46 6.80
C GLN A 139 4.61 14.28 5.95
N HIS A 140 3.71 13.53 5.30
CA HIS A 140 4.02 12.37 4.48
C HIS A 140 3.75 12.59 2.97
N MET A 141 3.25 13.77 2.58
CA MET A 141 2.86 14.04 1.18
C MET A 141 4.00 13.90 0.17
N TYR A 142 5.23 14.15 0.58
CA TYR A 142 6.41 14.08 -0.29
C TYR A 142 7.22 12.79 -0.09
N LEU A 143 6.76 11.90 0.80
CA LEU A 143 7.50 10.71 1.17
C LEU A 143 7.25 9.57 0.18
N SER A 144 8.33 8.99 -0.36
CA SER A 144 8.28 7.77 -1.17
C SER A 144 9.42 6.83 -0.82
N SER A 145 9.24 5.52 -1.05
CA SER A 145 10.32 4.54 -0.87
C SER A 145 11.53 4.85 -1.75
N SER A 146 11.32 5.39 -2.96
CA SER A 146 12.42 5.76 -3.87
C SER A 146 13.27 6.88 -3.31
N ILE A 147 12.65 7.95 -2.79
CA ILE A 147 13.36 9.07 -2.16
C ILE A 147 14.10 8.60 -0.91
N VAL A 148 13.46 7.75 -0.09
CA VAL A 148 14.11 7.18 1.11
C VAL A 148 15.37 6.39 0.73
N ARG A 149 15.27 5.52 -0.29
CA ARG A 149 16.44 4.76 -0.77
C ARG A 149 17.53 5.66 -1.32
N GLU A 150 17.17 6.69 -2.08
CA GLU A 150 18.13 7.64 -2.63
C GLU A 150 18.91 8.35 -1.52
N ILE A 151 18.23 8.91 -0.53
CA ILE A 151 18.87 9.56 0.63
C ILE A 151 19.77 8.58 1.38
N ALA A 152 19.25 7.38 1.69
CA ALA A 152 20.01 6.37 2.43
C ALA A 152 21.25 5.87 1.64
N SER A 153 21.16 5.75 0.32
CA SER A 153 22.29 5.33 -0.54
C SER A 153 23.46 6.31 -0.51
N LEU A 154 23.17 7.57 -0.23
CA LEU A 154 24.15 8.65 -0.10
C LEU A 154 24.62 8.87 1.35
N GLY A 155 24.22 7.98 2.27
CA GLY A 155 24.59 8.06 3.69
C GLY A 155 23.77 9.08 4.50
N GLY A 156 22.65 9.59 3.93
CA GLY A 156 21.75 10.52 4.63
C GLY A 156 20.90 9.82 5.68
N ASP A 157 20.54 10.54 6.75
CA ASP A 157 19.67 10.05 7.81
C ASP A 157 18.22 10.00 7.34
N VAL A 158 17.60 8.82 7.40
CA VAL A 158 16.20 8.58 7.02
C VAL A 158 15.33 8.18 8.21
N SER A 159 15.84 8.27 9.44
CA SER A 159 15.16 7.82 10.65
C SER A 159 13.78 8.47 10.89
N GLN A 160 13.58 9.70 10.42
CA GLN A 160 12.30 10.41 10.51
C GLN A 160 11.27 9.96 9.45
N PHE A 161 11.69 9.20 8.43
CA PHE A 161 10.84 8.83 7.29
C PHE A 161 10.39 7.37 7.33
N VAL A 162 11.04 6.56 8.14
CA VAL A 162 10.79 5.12 8.24
C VAL A 162 10.76 4.67 9.71
N PRO A 163 10.04 3.56 10.01
CA PRO A 163 10.12 2.93 11.32
C PRO A 163 11.55 2.49 11.69
N PRO A 164 11.91 2.40 12.99
CA PRO A 164 13.26 2.10 13.45
C PRO A 164 13.87 0.82 12.83
N CYS A 165 13.13 -0.28 12.80
CA CYS A 165 13.59 -1.54 12.22
C CYS A 165 13.89 -1.43 10.71
N VAL A 166 13.15 -0.58 9.99
CA VAL A 166 13.40 -0.30 8.57
C VAL A 166 14.65 0.54 8.38
N ASN A 167 14.87 1.54 9.26
CA ASN A 167 16.10 2.34 9.24
C ASN A 167 17.33 1.46 9.46
N GLU A 168 17.30 0.58 10.46
CA GLU A 168 18.37 -0.39 10.71
C GLU A 168 18.65 -1.28 9.50
N ALA A 169 17.59 -1.80 8.85
CA ALA A 169 17.70 -2.63 7.66
C ALA A 169 18.33 -1.87 6.48
N LEU A 170 17.98 -0.58 6.28
CA LEU A 170 18.55 0.28 5.24
C LEU A 170 20.04 0.54 5.48
N VAL A 171 20.40 0.93 6.71
CA VAL A 171 21.81 1.17 7.10
C VAL A 171 22.65 -0.07 6.84
N LYS A 172 22.19 -1.23 7.31
CA LYS A 172 22.88 -2.51 7.10
C LYS A 172 23.04 -2.82 5.61
N ARG A 173 21.97 -2.72 4.83
CA ARG A 173 21.95 -3.06 3.40
C ARG A 173 22.94 -2.19 2.62
N TYR A 174 22.95 -0.86 2.84
CA TYR A 174 23.87 0.02 2.12
C TYR A 174 25.32 -0.15 2.58
N ALA A 175 25.58 -0.47 3.85
CA ALA A 175 26.92 -0.84 4.31
C ALA A 175 27.43 -2.11 3.58
N GLU A 176 26.60 -3.14 3.42
CA GLU A 176 26.94 -4.35 2.68
C GLU A 176 27.25 -4.05 1.20
N LEU A 177 26.42 -3.21 0.54
CA LEU A 177 26.59 -2.84 -0.85
C LEU A 177 27.88 -2.02 -1.09
N HIS A 178 28.22 -1.11 -0.18
CA HIS A 178 29.45 -0.32 -0.29
C HIS A 178 30.69 -1.18 -0.02
N ALA A 179 30.61 -2.17 0.85
CA ALA A 179 31.73 -3.09 1.10
C ALA A 179 31.99 -4.08 -0.06
N ALA A 180 31.01 -4.27 -0.94
CA ALA A 180 31.09 -5.16 -2.11
C ALA A 180 31.60 -4.47 -3.40
N GLN A 181 31.81 -3.15 -3.38
CA GLN A 181 32.37 -2.35 -4.47
C GLN A 181 33.88 -2.17 -4.32
#